data_b08e18be8492827d02b68b954dda4992
#
_entry.id   b08e18be8492827d02b68b954dda4992
#
_cell.length_a   1.000
_cell.length_b   1.000
_cell.length_c   1.000
_cell.angle_alpha   90.00
_cell.angle_beta   90.00
_cell.angle_gamma   90.00
#
_symmetry.space_group_name_H-M   'P 1'
#
loop_
_entity.id
_entity.type
_entity.pdbx_description
1 polymer ?
#
loop_
_entity_poly.entity_id
_entity_poly.type
_entity_poly.pdbx_seq_one_letter_code
_entity_poly.pdbx_strand_id
1 'polypeptide(L)' 'HLEPSSIQERARVAKRHLEMSVSWKGERLGVYETRRHYSNYFKGIENFKPFRTKLVTTETSGEVFEVLDSIVANFS' A
#
# COMPACT_ATOMS: atom_id res chain seq x y z
N HIS A 1 -17.98 -13.25 -5.13
CA HIS A 1 -17.29 -13.07 -5.55
C HIS A 1 -16.17 -13.40 -5.22
N LEU A 2 -15.59 -13.52 -5.41
CA LEU A 2 -14.71 -14.00 -5.15
C LEU A 2 -13.54 -13.97 -5.94
N GLU A 3 -13.51 -13.28 -6.96
CA GLU A 3 -12.39 -13.05 -7.73
C GLU A 3 -11.38 -12.25 -6.99
N PRO A 4 -10.10 -12.55 -7.01
CA PRO A 4 -9.12 -11.72 -6.38
C PRO A 4 -9.13 -10.36 -7.04
N SER A 5 -9.02 -9.34 -6.25
CA SER A 5 -8.96 -7.99 -6.77
C SER A 5 -7.71 -7.81 -7.62
N SER A 6 -7.81 -6.96 -8.64
CA SER A 6 -6.64 -6.66 -9.46
C SER A 6 -5.64 -5.89 -8.62
N ILE A 7 -4.39 -5.85 -9.10
CA ILE A 7 -3.36 -5.11 -8.38
C ILE A 7 -3.72 -3.62 -8.33
N GLN A 8 -4.37 -3.13 -9.37
CA GLN A 8 -4.82 -1.74 -9.40
C GLN A 8 -5.84 -1.46 -8.32
N GLU A 9 -6.80 -2.37 -8.13
CA GLU A 9 -7.79 -2.21 -7.09
C GLU A 9 -7.19 -2.29 -5.71
N ARG A 10 -6.26 -3.21 -5.52
CA ARG A 10 -5.58 -3.36 -4.23
C ARG A 10 -4.82 -2.09 -3.88
N ALA A 11 -4.12 -1.52 -4.85
CA ALA A 11 -3.38 -0.28 -4.64
C ALA A 11 -4.33 0.88 -4.32
N ARG A 12 -5.47 0.92 -5.01
CA ARG A 12 -6.46 1.97 -4.78
C ARG A 12 -7.00 1.89 -3.35
N VAL A 13 -7.32 0.69 -2.89
CA VAL A 13 -7.81 0.50 -1.54
C VAL A 13 -6.75 0.89 -0.52
N ALA A 14 -5.50 0.53 -0.78
CA ALA A 14 -4.41 0.88 0.12
C ALA A 14 -4.23 2.39 0.21
N LYS A 15 -4.31 3.08 -0.93
CA LYS A 15 -4.21 4.54 -0.95
C LYS A 15 -5.33 5.19 -0.17
N ARG A 16 -6.54 4.70 -0.36
CA ARG A 16 -7.70 5.24 0.32
C ARG A 16 -7.58 5.04 1.83
N HIS A 17 -7.18 3.86 2.23
CA HIS A 17 -7.00 3.55 3.63
C HIS A 17 -5.94 4.47 4.25
N LEU A 18 -4.85 4.67 3.53
CA LEU A 18 -3.79 5.55 3.98
C LEU A 18 -4.30 6.98 4.14
N GLU A 19 -5.03 7.48 3.16
CA GLU A 19 -5.58 8.83 3.24
C GLU A 19 -6.47 8.99 4.46
N MET A 20 -7.33 8.02 4.71
CA MET A 20 -8.21 8.05 5.86
C MET A 20 -7.43 8.01 7.17
N SER A 21 -6.43 7.15 7.24
CA SER A 21 -5.62 7.02 8.45
C SER A 21 -4.84 8.30 8.73
N VAL A 22 -4.28 8.90 7.69
CA VAL A 22 -3.53 10.14 7.83
C VAL A 22 -4.45 11.27 8.27
N SER A 23 -5.65 11.33 7.70
CA SER A 23 -6.62 12.34 8.06
C SER A 23 -7.05 12.20 9.51
N TRP A 24 -7.14 10.99 10.01
CA TRP A 24 -7.57 10.71 11.36
C TRP A 24 -6.50 10.85 12.41
N LYS A 25 -5.33 10.31 12.13
CA LYS A 25 -4.27 10.17 13.12
C LYS A 25 -3.04 11.03 12.82
N GLY A 26 -3.04 11.71 11.71
CA GLY A 26 -1.90 12.48 11.28
C GLY A 26 -0.99 11.69 10.38
N GLU A 27 -0.09 12.40 9.72
CA GLU A 27 0.78 11.81 8.71
C GLU A 27 1.60 10.65 9.26
N ARG A 28 2.29 10.87 10.35
CA ARG A 28 3.20 9.89 10.90
C ARG A 28 2.50 8.62 11.37
N LEU A 29 1.48 8.79 12.19
CA LEU A 29 0.76 7.63 12.73
C LEU A 29 -0.05 6.94 11.66
N GLY A 30 -0.63 7.70 10.74
CA GLY A 30 -1.40 7.13 9.64
C GLY A 30 -0.54 6.23 8.78
N VAL A 31 0.64 6.70 8.40
CA VAL A 31 1.57 5.90 7.59
C VAL A 31 2.01 4.67 8.35
N TYR A 32 2.36 4.86 9.61
CA TYR A 32 2.84 3.78 10.45
C TYR A 32 1.80 2.67 10.59
N GLU A 33 0.56 3.07 10.83
CA GLU A 33 -0.50 2.11 11.01
C GLU A 33 -0.83 1.37 9.73
N THR A 34 -0.83 2.08 8.62
CA THR A 34 -1.13 1.46 7.33
C THR A 34 -0.07 0.45 6.93
N ARG A 35 1.17 0.63 7.37
CA ARG A 35 2.24 -0.34 7.09
C ARG A 35 1.83 -1.76 7.49
N ARG A 36 1.08 -1.90 8.55
CA ARG A 36 0.67 -3.20 9.05
C ARG A 36 -0.26 -3.93 8.11
N HIS A 37 -0.96 -3.18 7.27
CA HIS A 37 -1.97 -3.75 6.39
C HIS A 37 -1.45 -4.09 5.00
N TYR A 38 -0.25 -3.63 4.66
CA TYR A 38 0.25 -3.83 3.30
C TYR A 38 0.43 -5.30 2.94
N SER A 39 0.84 -6.12 3.88
CA SER A 39 1.02 -7.54 3.60
C SER A 39 -0.31 -8.21 3.27
N ASN A 40 -1.40 -7.70 3.84
CA ASN A 40 -2.72 -8.25 3.55
C ASN A 40 -3.22 -7.80 2.18
N TYR A 41 -2.95 -6.56 1.81
CA TYR A 41 -3.39 -6.05 0.52
C TYR A 41 -2.70 -6.74 -0.65
N PHE A 42 -1.46 -7.13 -0.48
CA PHE A 42 -0.66 -7.67 -1.57
C PHE A 42 -0.19 -9.08 -1.32
N LYS A 43 -0.95 -9.80 -0.52
CA LYS A 43 -0.62 -11.17 -0.19
C LYS A 43 -0.70 -12.07 -1.42
N GLY A 44 0.26 -12.97 -1.56
CA GLY A 44 0.23 -13.94 -2.64
C GLY A 44 0.81 -13.47 -3.95
N ILE A 45 1.39 -12.28 -4.00
CA ILE A 45 2.00 -11.77 -5.22
C ILE A 45 3.47 -12.16 -5.26
N GLU A 46 3.87 -12.83 -6.34
CA GLU A 46 5.26 -13.24 -6.50
C GLU A 46 6.16 -12.05 -6.78
N ASN A 47 7.39 -12.15 -6.30
CA ASN A 47 8.40 -11.10 -6.54
C ASN A 47 8.01 -9.75 -5.96
N PHE A 48 7.17 -9.77 -4.93
CA PHE A 48 6.72 -8.54 -4.28
C PHE A 48 7.67 -8.06 -3.20
N LYS A 49 8.61 -8.88 -2.78
CA LYS A 49 9.48 -8.58 -1.65
C LYS A 49 10.18 -7.22 -1.71
N PRO A 50 10.76 -6.80 -2.85
CA PRO A 50 11.39 -5.48 -2.92
C PRO A 50 10.41 -4.35 -2.63
N PHE A 51 9.19 -4.46 -3.13
CA PHE A 51 8.17 -3.44 -2.91
C PHE A 51 7.68 -3.45 -1.47
N ARG A 52 7.58 -4.64 -0.90
CA ARG A 52 7.18 -4.77 0.48
C ARG A 52 8.18 -4.08 1.41
N THR A 53 9.46 -4.26 1.14
CA THR A 53 10.49 -3.60 1.91
C THR A 53 10.39 -2.08 1.78
N LYS A 54 10.14 -1.60 0.55
CA LYS A 54 9.96 -0.17 0.35
C LYS A 54 8.77 0.36 1.12
N LEU A 55 7.66 -0.38 1.09
CA LEU A 55 6.44 0.06 1.78
C LEU A 55 6.65 0.18 3.28
N VAL A 56 7.36 -0.76 3.88
CA VAL A 56 7.54 -0.74 5.33
C VAL A 56 8.63 0.22 5.78
N THR A 57 9.37 0.80 4.86
CA THR A 57 10.39 1.78 5.20
C THR A 57 9.99 3.20 4.84
N THR A 58 8.82 3.38 4.23
CA THR A 58 8.33 4.73 3.92
C THR A 58 7.97 5.46 5.20
N GLU A 59 8.15 6.76 5.17
CA GLU A 59 7.85 7.60 6.35
C GLU A 59 6.75 8.62 6.08
N THR A 60 6.50 8.92 4.81
CA THR A 60 5.49 9.89 4.44
C THR A 60 4.46 9.26 3.50
N SER A 61 3.26 9.84 3.48
CA SER A 61 2.22 9.34 2.59
C SER A 61 2.60 9.51 1.13
N GLY A 62 3.33 10.57 0.80
CA GLY A 62 3.80 10.78 -0.57
C GLY A 62 4.69 9.65 -1.04
N GLU A 63 5.59 9.19 -0.18
CA GLU A 63 6.45 8.07 -0.52
C GLU A 63 5.66 6.80 -0.72
N VAL A 64 4.66 6.59 0.12
CA VAL A 64 3.80 5.40 -0.02
C VAL A 64 3.06 5.43 -1.34
N PHE A 65 2.51 6.59 -1.71
CA PHE A 65 1.81 6.72 -2.99
C PHE A 65 2.74 6.41 -4.15
N GLU A 66 3.98 6.87 -4.11
CA GLU A 66 4.94 6.57 -5.17
C GLU A 66 5.22 5.09 -5.28
N VAL A 67 5.38 4.41 -4.15
CA VAL A 67 5.62 2.97 -4.17
C VAL A 67 4.39 2.23 -4.70
N LEU A 68 3.21 2.65 -4.28
CA LEU A 68 1.98 2.02 -4.77
C LEU A 68 1.82 2.20 -6.28
N ASP A 69 2.16 3.37 -6.79
CA ASP A 69 2.11 3.60 -8.23
C ASP A 69 3.12 2.71 -8.96
N SER A 70 4.31 2.52 -8.37
CA SER A 70 5.31 1.63 -8.95
C SER A 70 4.82 0.19 -8.98
N ILE A 71 4.12 -0.23 -7.94
CA ILE A 71 3.57 -1.57 -7.88
C ILE A 71 2.57 -1.77 -9.02
N VAL A 72 1.69 -0.82 -9.21
CA VAL A 72 0.71 -0.90 -10.30
C VAL A 72 1.42 -0.97 -11.64
N ALA A 73 2.45 -0.16 -11.83
CA ALA A 73 3.18 -0.15 -13.10
C ALA A 73 3.90 -1.47 -13.37
N ASN A 74 4.38 -2.13 -12.32
CA ASN A 74 5.16 -3.36 -12.48
C ASN A 74 4.32 -4.62 -12.54
N PHE A 75 3.15 -4.62 -11.95
CA PHE A 75 2.35 -5.84 -11.84
C PHE A 75 1.04 -5.82 -12.61
N SER A 76 0.72 -4.72 -13.24
CA SER A 76 -0.54 -4.66 -14.00
C SER A 76 -0.32 -4.78 -15.54
#